data_45d31cdc598cbf569f56fc6d52321c77
#
_entry.id   45d31cdc598cbf569f56fc6d52321c77
#
_cell.length_a   1.000
_cell.length_b   1.000
_cell.length_c   1.000
_cell.angle_alpha   90.00
_cell.angle_beta   90.00
_cell.angle_gamma   90.00
#
_symmetry.space_group_name_H-M   'P 1'
#
loop_
_entity.id
_entity.type
_entity.pdbx_description
1 polymer ?
#
loop_
_entity_poly.entity_id
_entity_poly.type
_entity_poly.pdbx_seq_one_letter_code
_entity_poly.pdbx_strand_id
1 'polypeptide(L)'
;LPLRGGIVLDVCDMNRLVGFDADSQIVEVEAGMFGDVFEETIQKSYGMTMGHWPSSFGISTVGGWVACRGAGQLSTRYGKIEDMVYGMDVVLADGTLVTLGGYARAAIGPDLQQLFIGSEGTLGIVVRVRLKLHRLPDYSRAIAYGFDSFATGLEACRQIMQGGANPAALRLYDALESGVQFEEPELNVLLIADEGAPEIVDAVMAISERVCAGLGRKLDGDAIFERWLDTRYLTGKSAEGFKRSPGFVADTLEMTGCWKDLPKIYDEVVAAINAVPGTLAGSAHQSHAYIDGACLYFSLRGDVDVERRGAWYRAAWDAANAVLVRHNAALSHHHGVGLLRAPYMRDSLGSAFPILEAVKSALDPDNLLNPGKLGLSPDMPRDAKR
;
A
#
# COMPACT_ATOMS: atom_id res chain seq x y z
N LEU A 1 -15.72 -4.76 7.53
CA LEU A 1 -16.86 -5.59 7.95
C LEU A 1 -17.11 -5.36 9.44
N PRO A 2 -18.35 -5.02 9.84
CA PRO A 2 -18.71 -4.93 11.24
C PRO A 2 -18.69 -6.32 11.88
N LEU A 3 -18.07 -6.44 13.07
CA LEU A 3 -17.95 -7.73 13.77
C LEU A 3 -19.19 -8.08 14.58
N ARG A 4 -20.01 -7.09 14.96
CA ARG A 4 -21.12 -7.22 15.90
C ARG A 4 -22.42 -6.59 15.41
N GLY A 5 -22.55 -6.28 14.12
CA GLY A 5 -23.63 -5.44 13.61
C GLY A 5 -23.43 -3.98 14.04
N GLY A 6 -24.49 -3.22 14.23
CA GLY A 6 -24.46 -1.81 14.53
C GLY A 6 -24.74 -0.94 13.32
N ILE A 7 -24.15 0.27 13.28
CA ILE A 7 -24.34 1.25 12.20
C ILE A 7 -23.13 1.19 11.27
N VAL A 8 -23.38 1.08 9.97
CA VAL A 8 -22.37 1.32 8.92
C VAL A 8 -22.55 2.75 8.41
N LEU A 9 -21.55 3.59 8.64
CA LEU A 9 -21.55 4.96 8.14
C LEU A 9 -20.84 5.00 6.78
N ASP A 10 -21.58 5.33 5.73
CA ASP A 10 -21.06 5.61 4.40
C ASP A 10 -20.87 7.12 4.25
N VAL A 11 -19.66 7.55 3.85
CA VAL A 11 -19.32 8.96 3.65
C VAL A 11 -19.15 9.33 2.18
N CYS A 12 -19.53 8.46 1.24
CA CYS A 12 -19.35 8.68 -0.20
C CYS A 12 -20.07 9.93 -0.72
N ASP A 13 -21.15 10.40 -0.06
CA ASP A 13 -21.83 11.65 -0.39
C ASP A 13 -21.05 12.91 0.01
N MET A 14 -20.02 12.77 0.86
CA MET A 14 -19.07 13.84 1.18
C MET A 14 -17.96 13.85 0.11
N ASN A 15 -18.24 14.32 -1.09
CA ASN A 15 -17.40 14.16 -2.27
C ASN A 15 -17.08 15.47 -3.00
N ARG A 16 -17.09 16.60 -2.29
CA ARG A 16 -16.81 17.91 -2.88
C ARG A 16 -15.32 18.22 -2.82
N LEU A 17 -14.81 18.82 -3.91
CA LEU A 17 -13.57 19.55 -3.88
C LEU A 17 -13.87 20.93 -3.27
N VAL A 18 -13.27 21.24 -2.11
CA VAL A 18 -13.61 22.40 -1.28
C VAL A 18 -12.81 23.62 -1.68
N GLY A 19 -11.52 23.46 -1.99
CA GLY A 19 -10.65 24.56 -2.36
C GLY A 19 -9.29 24.10 -2.88
N PHE A 20 -8.58 25.04 -3.49
CA PHE A 20 -7.20 24.85 -3.97
C PHE A 20 -6.37 26.11 -3.73
N ASP A 21 -5.27 25.97 -3.03
CA ASP A 21 -4.23 26.98 -2.87
C ASP A 21 -3.13 26.73 -3.92
N ALA A 22 -3.11 27.57 -4.93
CA ALA A 22 -2.18 27.43 -6.06
C ALA A 22 -0.73 27.77 -5.68
N ASP A 23 -0.51 28.67 -4.73
CA ASP A 23 0.83 29.08 -4.30
C ASP A 23 1.50 27.97 -3.49
N SER A 24 0.73 27.30 -2.63
CA SER A 24 1.21 26.19 -1.79
C SER A 24 1.00 24.80 -2.44
N GLN A 25 0.28 24.73 -3.55
CA GLN A 25 -0.11 23.48 -4.22
C GLN A 25 -0.85 22.53 -3.29
N ILE A 26 -1.82 23.05 -2.55
CA ILE A 26 -2.61 22.29 -1.59
C ILE A 26 -4.07 22.30 -2.01
N VAL A 27 -4.67 21.12 -2.11
CA VAL A 27 -6.09 20.94 -2.37
C VAL A 27 -6.80 20.52 -1.09
N GLU A 28 -8.01 21.02 -0.89
CA GLU A 28 -8.91 20.59 0.18
C GLU A 28 -10.08 19.83 -0.41
N VAL A 29 -10.32 18.61 0.07
CA VAL A 29 -11.29 17.67 -0.48
C VAL A 29 -12.01 16.92 0.64
N GLU A 30 -13.30 16.63 0.44
CA GLU A 30 -14.08 15.79 1.35
C GLU A 30 -13.69 14.30 1.20
N ALA A 31 -13.77 13.56 2.30
CA ALA A 31 -13.18 12.22 2.44
C ALA A 31 -13.82 11.14 1.56
N GLY A 32 -15.07 11.32 1.14
CA GLY A 32 -15.85 10.37 0.33
C GLY A 32 -15.60 10.48 -1.17
N MET A 33 -14.80 11.44 -1.66
CA MET A 33 -14.48 11.55 -3.08
C MET A 33 -13.68 10.35 -3.57
N PHE A 34 -14.13 9.69 -4.65
CA PHE A 34 -13.43 8.58 -5.27
C PHE A 34 -12.16 9.05 -5.98
N GLY A 35 -11.15 8.17 -6.00
CA GLY A 35 -9.82 8.51 -6.47
C GLY A 35 -9.75 8.93 -7.93
N ASP A 36 -10.45 8.24 -8.81
CA ASP A 36 -10.53 8.55 -10.24
C ASP A 36 -11.20 9.92 -10.49
N VAL A 37 -12.31 10.19 -9.81
CA VAL A 37 -13.01 11.48 -9.88
C VAL A 37 -12.14 12.60 -9.33
N PHE A 38 -11.45 12.35 -8.20
CA PHE A 38 -10.54 13.32 -7.59
C PHE A 38 -9.39 13.70 -8.54
N GLU A 39 -8.66 12.70 -9.03
CA GLU A 39 -7.48 12.94 -9.88
C GLU A 39 -7.90 13.59 -11.21
N GLU A 40 -8.98 13.12 -11.85
CA GLU A 40 -9.50 13.75 -13.07
C GLU A 40 -9.86 15.22 -12.85
N THR A 41 -10.47 15.52 -11.69
CA THR A 41 -10.88 16.89 -11.34
C THR A 41 -9.67 17.81 -11.16
N ILE A 42 -8.64 17.38 -10.40
CA ILE A 42 -7.46 18.23 -10.18
C ILE A 42 -6.61 18.40 -11.43
N GLN A 43 -6.53 17.37 -12.30
CA GLN A 43 -5.84 17.48 -13.58
C GLN A 43 -6.54 18.51 -14.50
N LYS A 44 -7.85 18.38 -14.68
CA LYS A 44 -8.63 19.26 -15.57
C LYS A 44 -8.72 20.69 -15.06
N SER A 45 -8.89 20.86 -13.73
CA SER A 45 -9.13 22.17 -13.16
C SER A 45 -7.86 22.96 -12.86
N TYR A 46 -6.78 22.28 -12.51
CA TYR A 46 -5.57 22.90 -11.99
C TYR A 46 -4.27 22.49 -12.71
N GLY A 47 -4.28 21.51 -13.60
CA GLY A 47 -3.08 20.97 -14.23
C GLY A 47 -2.13 20.30 -13.21
N MET A 48 -2.70 19.71 -12.17
CA MET A 48 -1.99 19.11 -11.06
C MET A 48 -2.30 17.62 -10.94
N THR A 49 -1.41 16.87 -10.30
CA THR A 49 -1.61 15.47 -9.92
C THR A 49 -1.24 15.26 -8.45
N MET A 50 -1.88 14.29 -7.81
CA MET A 50 -1.45 13.85 -6.49
C MET A 50 -0.30 12.83 -6.57
N GLY A 51 -0.13 12.16 -7.71
CA GLY A 51 0.84 11.05 -7.85
C GLY A 51 0.45 9.79 -7.08
N HIS A 52 -0.78 9.71 -6.57
CA HIS A 52 -1.28 8.60 -5.79
C HIS A 52 -2.18 7.69 -6.64
N TRP A 53 -1.62 6.61 -7.16
CA TRP A 53 -2.27 5.69 -8.09
C TRP A 53 -2.38 4.28 -7.51
N PRO A 54 -3.22 4.02 -6.46
CA PRO A 54 -3.41 2.65 -5.96
C PRO A 54 -4.14 1.78 -7.00
N SER A 55 -3.94 0.47 -6.96
CA SER A 55 -4.65 -0.45 -7.86
C SER A 55 -6.18 -0.40 -7.69
N SER A 56 -6.66 0.03 -6.51
CA SER A 56 -8.07 0.27 -6.19
C SER A 56 -8.59 1.64 -6.58
N PHE A 57 -7.88 2.38 -7.42
CA PHE A 57 -8.07 3.80 -7.73
C PHE A 57 -9.54 4.20 -8.00
N GLY A 58 -10.26 3.47 -8.87
CA GLY A 58 -11.65 3.76 -9.21
C GLY A 58 -12.69 3.27 -8.21
N ILE A 59 -12.29 2.63 -7.11
CA ILE A 59 -13.21 2.04 -6.10
C ILE A 59 -12.84 2.41 -4.67
N SER A 60 -11.83 3.24 -4.48
CA SER A 60 -11.40 3.73 -3.16
C SER A 60 -11.53 5.25 -3.06
N THR A 61 -11.80 5.74 -1.86
CA THR A 61 -11.98 7.16 -1.58
C THR A 61 -10.75 7.77 -0.94
N VAL A 62 -10.61 9.10 -1.04
CA VAL A 62 -9.52 9.87 -0.42
C VAL A 62 -9.43 9.60 1.10
N GLY A 63 -10.55 9.63 1.82
CA GLY A 63 -10.58 9.31 3.25
C GLY A 63 -10.23 7.87 3.55
N GLY A 64 -10.59 6.94 2.65
CA GLY A 64 -10.20 5.53 2.73
C GLY A 64 -8.68 5.34 2.62
N TRP A 65 -8.02 6.08 1.72
CA TRP A 65 -6.55 6.05 1.63
C TRP A 65 -5.88 6.49 2.93
N VAL A 66 -6.38 7.58 3.55
CA VAL A 66 -5.89 8.06 4.84
C VAL A 66 -6.13 7.03 5.93
N ALA A 67 -7.34 6.47 6.01
CA ALA A 67 -7.71 5.52 7.06
C ALA A 67 -6.91 4.21 7.01
N CYS A 68 -6.50 3.73 5.82
CA CYS A 68 -5.69 2.50 5.70
C CYS A 68 -4.17 2.76 5.56
N ARG A 69 -3.71 4.01 5.55
CA ARG A 69 -2.30 4.39 5.29
C ARG A 69 -1.85 3.91 3.90
N GLY A 70 -2.67 4.17 2.89
CA GLY A 70 -2.52 3.70 1.52
C GLY A 70 -1.25 4.15 0.81
N ALA A 71 -0.83 3.40 -0.21
CA ALA A 71 0.23 3.78 -1.14
C ALA A 71 -0.23 3.66 -2.58
N GLY A 72 0.15 4.62 -3.40
CA GLY A 72 0.02 4.56 -4.85
C GLY A 72 1.21 3.83 -5.49
N GLN A 73 1.05 3.37 -6.71
CA GLN A 73 2.08 2.65 -7.46
C GLN A 73 3.35 3.47 -7.73
N LEU A 74 3.27 4.80 -7.64
CA LEU A 74 4.38 5.74 -7.82
C LEU A 74 4.93 6.28 -6.49
N SER A 75 4.66 5.57 -5.38
CA SER A 75 5.00 6.04 -4.03
C SER A 75 6.49 6.14 -3.75
N THR A 76 7.35 5.48 -4.53
CA THR A 76 8.80 5.61 -4.40
C THR A 76 9.23 7.06 -4.60
N ARG A 77 8.63 7.79 -5.56
CA ARG A 77 8.87 9.21 -5.77
C ARG A 77 7.94 10.12 -4.97
N TYR A 78 6.63 9.86 -5.07
CA TYR A 78 5.62 10.79 -4.53
C TYR A 78 5.33 10.57 -3.05
N GLY A 79 5.83 9.49 -2.47
CA GLY A 79 5.53 9.10 -1.09
C GLY A 79 4.21 8.34 -0.97
N LYS A 80 3.88 7.97 0.26
CA LYS A 80 2.60 7.37 0.65
C LYS A 80 1.63 8.47 1.11
N ILE A 81 0.40 8.08 1.41
CA ILE A 81 -0.62 9.03 1.86
C ILE A 81 -0.17 9.84 3.09
N GLU A 82 0.59 9.25 4.02
CA GLU A 82 1.13 9.95 5.20
C GLU A 82 2.09 11.08 4.86
N ASP A 83 2.76 11.02 3.69
CA ASP A 83 3.66 12.06 3.20
C ASP A 83 2.89 13.17 2.46
N MET A 84 1.73 12.81 1.89
CA MET A 84 0.89 13.69 1.06
C MET A 84 -0.08 14.52 1.89
N VAL A 85 -0.54 14.00 3.04
CA VAL A 85 -1.47 14.72 3.92
C VAL A 85 -0.79 15.95 4.52
N TYR A 86 -1.38 17.12 4.26
CA TYR A 86 -0.99 18.39 4.88
C TYR A 86 -1.79 18.71 6.14
N GLY A 87 -3.04 18.24 6.18
CA GLY A 87 -3.93 18.37 7.32
C GLY A 87 -5.24 17.63 7.09
N MET A 88 -6.04 17.48 8.13
CA MET A 88 -7.34 16.82 8.05
C MET A 88 -8.32 17.31 9.10
N ASP A 89 -9.61 17.07 8.85
CA ASP A 89 -10.66 17.23 9.83
C ASP A 89 -11.23 15.84 10.18
N VAL A 90 -11.37 15.60 11.47
CA VAL A 90 -11.79 14.28 12.02
C VAL A 90 -12.91 14.49 13.03
N VAL A 91 -13.97 13.68 12.94
CA VAL A 91 -15.02 13.60 13.97
C VAL A 91 -14.67 12.48 14.95
N LEU A 92 -14.56 12.82 16.23
CA LEU A 92 -14.29 11.88 17.32
C LEU A 92 -15.54 11.10 17.75
N ALA A 93 -15.38 10.12 18.63
CA ALA A 93 -16.48 9.26 19.11
C ALA A 93 -17.58 10.04 19.87
N ASP A 94 -17.25 11.16 20.50
CA ASP A 94 -18.19 12.04 21.18
C ASP A 94 -18.87 13.08 20.27
N GLY A 95 -18.58 13.05 18.97
CA GLY A 95 -19.08 13.99 17.96
C GLY A 95 -18.26 15.28 17.84
N THR A 96 -17.17 15.44 18.58
CA THR A 96 -16.29 16.61 18.47
C THR A 96 -15.57 16.61 17.14
N LEU A 97 -15.65 17.73 16.40
CA LEU A 97 -14.86 17.96 15.19
C LEU A 97 -13.50 18.55 15.57
N VAL A 98 -12.42 17.88 15.18
CA VAL A 98 -11.05 18.36 15.36
C VAL A 98 -10.37 18.61 14.04
N THR A 99 -9.59 19.69 13.96
CA THR A 99 -8.74 20.02 12.81
C THR A 99 -7.28 19.76 13.16
N LEU A 100 -6.60 18.97 12.34
CA LEU A 100 -5.24 18.51 12.56
C LEU A 100 -4.31 18.95 11.42
N GLY A 101 -3.04 19.19 11.71
CA GLY A 101 -2.06 19.61 10.71
C GLY A 101 -2.28 21.05 10.23
N GLY A 102 -2.06 21.28 8.92
CA GLY A 102 -2.20 22.62 8.32
C GLY A 102 -0.92 23.46 8.39
N TYR A 103 0.24 22.83 8.59
CA TYR A 103 1.56 23.45 8.65
C TYR A 103 2.53 22.76 7.69
N ALA A 104 3.38 23.52 7.01
CA ALA A 104 4.38 22.95 6.10
C ALA A 104 5.38 22.03 6.85
N ARG A 105 5.90 22.49 7.96
CA ARG A 105 6.70 21.76 8.95
C ARG A 105 6.48 22.42 10.30
N ALA A 106 6.22 21.65 11.35
CA ALA A 106 5.95 22.19 12.67
C ALA A 106 6.67 21.41 13.76
N ALA A 107 7.19 22.12 14.78
CA ALA A 107 7.81 21.57 15.97
C ALA A 107 7.00 21.98 17.20
N ILE A 108 5.71 21.65 17.20
CA ILE A 108 4.73 22.01 18.25
C ILE A 108 4.20 20.77 19.01
N GLY A 109 5.08 19.79 19.21
CA GLY A 109 4.77 18.52 19.85
C GLY A 109 4.73 17.35 18.86
N PRO A 110 4.24 16.19 19.30
CA PRO A 110 4.02 15.05 18.42
C PRO A 110 3.04 15.37 17.29
N ASP A 111 3.25 14.79 16.11
CA ASP A 111 2.33 14.95 15.00
C ASP A 111 1.04 14.13 15.25
N LEU A 112 0.00 14.81 15.71
CA LEU A 112 -1.27 14.19 16.08
C LEU A 112 -2.06 13.65 14.87
N GLN A 113 -1.83 14.17 13.66
CA GLN A 113 -2.49 13.63 12.47
C GLN A 113 -2.05 12.18 12.19
N GLN A 114 -0.81 11.81 12.56
CA GLN A 114 -0.30 10.44 12.40
C GLN A 114 -1.05 9.40 13.25
N LEU A 115 -1.79 9.81 14.28
CA LEU A 115 -2.67 8.92 15.04
C LEU A 115 -3.86 8.43 14.21
N PHE A 116 -4.36 9.28 13.30
CA PHE A 116 -5.55 8.98 12.49
C PHE A 116 -5.21 8.37 11.14
N ILE A 117 -4.01 8.62 10.61
CA ILE A 117 -3.52 8.00 9.37
C ILE A 117 -3.20 6.53 9.63
N GLY A 118 -3.98 5.62 9.02
CA GLY A 118 -3.87 4.18 9.25
C GLY A 118 -4.64 3.66 10.47
N SER A 119 -5.51 4.49 11.07
CA SER A 119 -6.34 4.11 12.21
C SER A 119 -7.50 3.17 11.85
N GLU A 120 -7.78 2.93 10.59
CA GLU A 120 -8.90 2.10 10.09
C GLU A 120 -10.25 2.50 10.72
N GLY A 121 -10.44 3.80 11.00
CA GLY A 121 -11.66 4.32 11.62
C GLY A 121 -11.87 3.93 13.09
N THR A 122 -10.81 3.49 13.80
CA THR A 122 -10.92 3.12 15.22
C THR A 122 -10.81 4.30 16.17
N LEU A 123 -10.23 5.42 15.74
CA LEU A 123 -9.94 6.59 16.56
C LEU A 123 -10.80 7.80 16.23
N GLY A 124 -11.39 7.82 15.02
CA GLY A 124 -12.21 8.91 14.53
C GLY A 124 -12.61 8.68 13.07
N ILE A 125 -13.51 9.52 12.57
CA ILE A 125 -14.01 9.49 11.20
C ILE A 125 -13.40 10.68 10.46
N VAL A 126 -12.52 10.41 9.49
CA VAL A 126 -11.97 11.45 8.61
C VAL A 126 -13.07 11.96 7.69
N VAL A 127 -13.33 13.27 7.73
CA VAL A 127 -14.40 13.90 6.94
C VAL A 127 -13.88 14.84 5.86
N ARG A 128 -12.65 15.35 6.02
CA ARG A 128 -12.00 16.26 5.07
C ARG A 128 -10.49 16.10 5.13
N VAL A 129 -9.83 16.25 3.99
CA VAL A 129 -8.36 16.12 3.88
C VAL A 129 -7.80 17.28 3.06
N ARG A 130 -6.68 17.82 3.50
CA ARG A 130 -5.84 18.76 2.76
C ARG A 130 -4.61 18.01 2.28
N LEU A 131 -4.39 17.99 0.95
CA LEU A 131 -3.39 17.18 0.28
C LEU A 131 -2.43 18.05 -0.53
N LYS A 132 -1.15 17.67 -0.49
CA LYS A 132 -0.11 18.25 -1.33
C LYS A 132 -0.22 17.69 -2.75
N LEU A 133 -0.12 18.57 -3.74
CA LEU A 133 -0.15 18.21 -5.14
C LEU A 133 1.20 18.47 -5.81
N HIS A 134 1.35 17.92 -7.00
CA HIS A 134 2.50 18.11 -7.89
C HIS A 134 2.02 18.62 -9.24
N ARG A 135 2.89 19.31 -9.97
CA ARG A 135 2.60 19.66 -11.36
C ARG A 135 2.47 18.38 -12.19
N LEU A 136 1.54 18.39 -13.12
CA LEU A 136 1.38 17.28 -14.06
C LEU A 136 2.68 17.11 -14.86
N PRO A 137 3.29 15.91 -14.89
CA PRO A 137 4.53 15.69 -15.62
C PRO A 137 4.28 15.74 -17.13
N ASP A 138 5.22 16.35 -17.86
CA ASP A 138 5.23 16.46 -19.32
C ASP A 138 6.32 15.62 -19.99
N TYR A 139 7.17 14.98 -19.18
CA TYR A 139 8.24 14.10 -19.66
C TYR A 139 8.30 12.83 -18.80
N SER A 140 8.48 11.68 -19.48
CA SER A 140 8.64 10.39 -18.80
C SER A 140 9.58 9.47 -19.56
N ARG A 141 10.22 8.54 -18.84
CA ARG A 141 11.05 7.47 -19.42
C ARG A 141 10.81 6.16 -18.67
N ALA A 142 10.97 5.04 -19.38
CA ALA A 142 10.97 3.71 -18.80
C ALA A 142 12.16 2.90 -19.31
N ILE A 143 12.70 2.05 -18.43
CA ILE A 143 13.71 1.05 -18.75
C ILE A 143 13.35 -0.26 -18.03
N ALA A 144 13.83 -1.38 -18.57
CA ALA A 144 13.64 -2.68 -17.92
C ALA A 144 14.91 -3.53 -17.99
N TYR A 145 15.08 -4.36 -16.95
CA TYR A 145 16.18 -5.31 -16.83
C TYR A 145 15.69 -6.65 -16.31
N GLY A 146 16.30 -7.73 -16.80
CA GLY A 146 16.08 -9.09 -16.31
C GLY A 146 17.25 -9.59 -15.48
N PHE A 147 16.98 -10.26 -14.38
CA PHE A 147 17.97 -10.84 -13.48
C PHE A 147 17.77 -12.34 -13.32
N ASP A 148 18.86 -13.09 -13.10
CA ASP A 148 18.82 -14.54 -12.91
C ASP A 148 18.21 -14.95 -11.56
N SER A 149 18.19 -14.03 -10.56
CA SER A 149 17.54 -14.27 -9.26
C SER A 149 16.81 -13.03 -8.76
N PHE A 150 15.76 -13.26 -7.97
CA PHE A 150 15.03 -12.20 -7.28
C PHE A 150 15.92 -11.42 -6.31
N ALA A 151 16.84 -12.11 -5.64
CA ALA A 151 17.80 -11.49 -4.72
C ALA A 151 18.76 -10.51 -5.45
N THR A 152 19.22 -10.85 -6.67
CA THR A 152 20.04 -9.94 -7.49
C THR A 152 19.24 -8.72 -7.92
N GLY A 153 17.96 -8.90 -8.27
CA GLY A 153 17.06 -7.79 -8.59
C GLY A 153 16.80 -6.87 -7.38
N LEU A 154 16.62 -7.45 -6.18
CA LEU A 154 16.50 -6.66 -4.94
C LEU A 154 17.78 -5.86 -4.64
N GLU A 155 18.95 -6.44 -4.89
CA GLU A 155 20.22 -5.73 -4.75
C GLU A 155 20.33 -4.55 -5.74
N ALA A 156 19.87 -4.71 -6.97
CA ALA A 156 19.79 -3.61 -7.92
C ALA A 156 18.86 -2.50 -7.41
N CYS A 157 17.67 -2.85 -6.92
CA CYS A 157 16.72 -1.89 -6.33
C CYS A 157 17.35 -1.13 -5.17
N ARG A 158 18.03 -1.82 -4.25
CA ARG A 158 18.74 -1.21 -3.11
C ARG A 158 19.81 -0.22 -3.57
N GLN A 159 20.66 -0.62 -4.53
CA GLN A 159 21.72 0.25 -5.05
C GLN A 159 21.18 1.49 -5.76
N ILE A 160 20.07 1.37 -6.50
CA ILE A 160 19.40 2.49 -7.14
C ILE A 160 18.93 3.49 -6.08
N MET A 161 18.19 3.03 -5.07
CA MET A 161 17.65 3.87 -4.01
C MET A 161 18.75 4.54 -3.18
N GLN A 162 19.75 3.78 -2.76
CA GLN A 162 20.87 4.29 -1.96
C GLN A 162 21.87 5.10 -2.79
N GLY A 163 21.85 4.95 -4.11
CA GLY A 163 22.59 5.78 -5.06
C GLY A 163 21.99 7.17 -5.29
N GLY A 164 20.85 7.46 -4.65
CA GLY A 164 20.15 8.74 -4.71
C GLY A 164 19.15 8.87 -5.88
N ALA A 165 18.95 7.81 -6.67
CA ALA A 165 17.86 7.78 -7.64
C ALA A 165 16.54 7.45 -6.91
N ASN A 166 15.48 8.15 -7.26
CA ASN A 166 14.16 7.99 -6.67
C ASN A 166 13.10 7.94 -7.78
N PRO A 167 13.08 6.87 -8.60
CA PRO A 167 12.18 6.78 -9.75
C PRO A 167 10.72 6.72 -9.28
N ALA A 168 9.80 7.15 -10.13
CA ALA A 168 8.37 7.11 -9.83
C ALA A 168 7.89 5.67 -9.61
N ALA A 169 8.31 4.74 -10.45
CA ALA A 169 8.06 3.30 -10.29
C ALA A 169 9.38 2.52 -10.29
N LEU A 170 9.55 1.65 -9.30
CA LEU A 170 10.64 0.67 -9.19
C LEU A 170 10.01 -0.66 -8.77
N ARG A 171 9.83 -1.58 -9.75
CA ARG A 171 9.02 -2.79 -9.54
C ARG A 171 9.74 -4.02 -10.05
N LEU A 172 10.11 -4.91 -9.13
CA LEU A 172 10.77 -6.17 -9.44
C LEU A 172 9.77 -7.34 -9.30
N TYR A 173 9.60 -8.11 -10.35
CA TYR A 173 8.74 -9.29 -10.39
C TYR A 173 9.60 -10.55 -10.34
N ASP A 174 9.21 -11.56 -9.55
CA ASP A 174 9.88 -12.86 -9.62
C ASP A 174 9.61 -13.58 -10.96
N ALA A 175 10.34 -14.65 -11.23
CA ALA A 175 10.27 -15.35 -12.53
C ALA A 175 8.83 -15.82 -12.86
N LEU A 176 8.07 -16.26 -11.84
CA LEU A 176 6.69 -16.69 -12.05
C LEU A 176 5.78 -15.53 -12.46
N GLU A 177 5.86 -14.40 -11.77
CA GLU A 177 5.07 -13.21 -12.10
C GLU A 177 5.57 -12.55 -13.39
N SER A 178 6.89 -12.57 -13.67
CA SER A 178 7.48 -12.09 -14.92
C SER A 178 6.99 -12.89 -16.13
N GLY A 179 6.88 -14.21 -15.98
CA GLY A 179 6.32 -15.07 -17.02
C GLY A 179 4.86 -14.77 -17.33
N VAL A 180 4.05 -14.52 -16.30
CA VAL A 180 2.62 -14.19 -16.44
C VAL A 180 2.43 -12.79 -17.00
N GLN A 181 3.18 -11.81 -16.47
CA GLN A 181 2.97 -10.39 -16.77
C GLN A 181 3.67 -9.95 -18.05
N PHE A 182 4.88 -10.47 -18.32
CA PHE A 182 5.76 -9.95 -19.37
C PHE A 182 6.21 -11.00 -20.37
N GLU A 183 5.78 -12.26 -20.24
CA GLU A 183 6.24 -13.41 -21.05
C GLU A 183 7.75 -13.70 -20.92
N GLU A 184 8.32 -13.41 -19.74
CA GLU A 184 9.73 -13.63 -19.41
C GLU A 184 9.87 -14.64 -18.24
N PRO A 185 9.53 -15.94 -18.45
CA PRO A 185 9.44 -16.91 -17.34
C PRO A 185 10.81 -17.33 -16.76
N GLU A 186 11.90 -17.04 -17.47
CA GLU A 186 13.26 -17.37 -17.02
C GLU A 186 13.95 -16.25 -16.24
N LEU A 187 13.29 -15.08 -16.12
CA LEU A 187 13.88 -13.89 -15.55
C LEU A 187 13.05 -13.27 -14.45
N ASN A 188 13.75 -12.62 -13.53
CA ASN A 188 13.14 -11.68 -12.59
C ASN A 188 13.19 -10.29 -13.20
N VAL A 189 12.06 -9.75 -13.64
CA VAL A 189 11.99 -8.51 -14.41
C VAL A 189 11.86 -7.30 -13.48
N LEU A 190 12.77 -6.35 -13.62
CA LEU A 190 12.71 -5.04 -12.99
C LEU A 190 12.27 -4.00 -14.00
N LEU A 191 11.10 -3.41 -13.75
CA LEU A 191 10.60 -2.21 -14.42
C LEU A 191 10.99 -0.97 -13.62
N ILE A 192 11.58 0.01 -14.28
CA ILE A 192 11.93 1.31 -13.73
C ILE A 192 11.29 2.37 -14.63
N ALA A 193 10.44 3.21 -14.06
CA ALA A 193 9.84 4.33 -14.77
C ALA A 193 9.94 5.61 -13.94
N ASP A 194 10.16 6.73 -14.60
CA ASP A 194 10.22 8.02 -13.97
C ASP A 194 9.56 9.11 -14.83
N GLU A 195 9.08 10.17 -14.18
CA GLU A 195 8.33 11.25 -14.80
C GLU A 195 8.62 12.59 -14.11
N GLY A 196 8.53 13.69 -14.83
CA GLY A 196 8.73 15.04 -14.31
C GLY A 196 9.68 15.89 -15.17
N ALA A 197 10.57 16.68 -14.55
CA ALA A 197 11.54 17.50 -15.27
C ALA A 197 12.58 16.63 -15.99
N PRO A 198 12.87 16.87 -17.29
CA PRO A 198 13.78 16.04 -18.08
C PRO A 198 15.14 15.82 -17.42
N GLU A 199 15.73 16.87 -16.84
CA GLU A 199 17.05 16.81 -16.22
C GLU A 199 17.10 15.85 -15.02
N ILE A 200 16.01 15.78 -14.27
CA ILE A 200 15.88 14.86 -13.11
C ILE A 200 15.65 13.45 -13.61
N VAL A 201 14.69 13.27 -14.51
CA VAL A 201 14.35 11.95 -15.07
C VAL A 201 15.56 11.32 -15.74
N ASP A 202 16.31 12.07 -16.57
CA ASP A 202 17.51 11.56 -17.25
C ASP A 202 18.62 11.19 -16.25
N ALA A 203 18.80 11.97 -15.17
CA ALA A 203 19.77 11.63 -14.12
C ALA A 203 19.37 10.34 -13.38
N VAL A 204 18.09 10.19 -13.01
CA VAL A 204 17.56 8.99 -12.35
C VAL A 204 17.74 7.76 -13.25
N MET A 205 17.42 7.88 -14.56
CA MET A 205 17.60 6.80 -15.52
C MET A 205 19.07 6.43 -15.70
N ALA A 206 19.98 7.40 -15.80
CA ALA A 206 21.43 7.16 -15.93
C ALA A 206 22.01 6.42 -14.71
N ILE A 207 21.58 6.74 -13.48
CA ILE A 207 21.99 6.02 -12.27
C ILE A 207 21.46 4.59 -12.33
N SER A 208 20.19 4.42 -12.66
CA SER A 208 19.51 3.13 -12.72
C SER A 208 20.13 2.20 -13.77
N GLU A 209 20.37 2.71 -14.97
CA GLU A 209 21.06 1.97 -16.06
C GLU A 209 22.45 1.51 -15.65
N ARG A 210 23.25 2.39 -15.02
CA ARG A 210 24.61 2.06 -14.56
C ARG A 210 24.59 0.92 -13.54
N VAL A 211 23.66 0.94 -12.59
CA VAL A 211 23.51 -0.12 -11.57
C VAL A 211 23.08 -1.43 -12.23
N CYS A 212 22.03 -1.39 -13.04
CA CYS A 212 21.45 -2.61 -13.62
C CYS A 212 22.37 -3.26 -14.65
N ALA A 213 23.14 -2.49 -15.44
CA ALA A 213 24.06 -3.02 -16.44
C ALA A 213 25.17 -3.89 -15.85
N GLY A 214 25.51 -3.69 -14.56
CA GLY A 214 26.49 -4.53 -13.85
C GLY A 214 25.91 -5.80 -13.23
N LEU A 215 24.59 -5.96 -13.21
CA LEU A 215 23.91 -7.03 -12.46
C LEU A 215 22.95 -7.87 -13.31
N GLY A 216 22.45 -7.34 -14.41
CA GLY A 216 21.42 -7.99 -15.22
C GLY A 216 21.52 -7.63 -16.70
N ARG A 217 20.60 -8.17 -17.52
CA ARG A 217 20.52 -7.88 -18.94
C ARG A 217 19.40 -6.87 -19.24
N LYS A 218 19.67 -5.93 -20.16
CA LYS A 218 18.70 -4.95 -20.61
C LYS A 218 17.58 -5.63 -21.41
N LEU A 219 16.33 -5.23 -21.15
CA LEU A 219 15.12 -5.64 -21.86
C LEU A 219 14.53 -4.44 -22.60
N ASP A 220 13.47 -4.66 -23.40
CA ASP A 220 12.68 -3.60 -24.02
C ASP A 220 11.82 -2.90 -22.94
N GLY A 221 12.31 -1.74 -22.47
CA GLY A 221 11.67 -0.98 -21.40
C GLY A 221 10.31 -0.44 -21.79
N ASP A 222 10.13 0.02 -23.03
CA ASP A 222 8.87 0.60 -23.49
C ASP A 222 7.79 -0.49 -23.57
N ALA A 223 8.10 -1.65 -24.18
CA ALA A 223 7.17 -2.77 -24.25
C ALA A 223 6.75 -3.30 -22.87
N ILE A 224 7.70 -3.43 -21.94
CA ILE A 224 7.42 -3.85 -20.54
C ILE A 224 6.54 -2.80 -19.84
N PHE A 225 6.82 -1.51 -20.04
CA PHE A 225 6.08 -0.43 -19.41
C PHE A 225 4.65 -0.31 -19.93
N GLU A 226 4.46 -0.36 -21.25
CA GLU A 226 3.13 -0.35 -21.87
C GLU A 226 2.27 -1.52 -21.36
N ARG A 227 2.83 -2.73 -21.32
CA ARG A 227 2.14 -3.90 -20.81
C ARG A 227 1.77 -3.77 -19.33
N TRP A 228 2.61 -3.15 -18.53
CA TRP A 228 2.29 -2.84 -17.12
C TRP A 228 1.17 -1.81 -17.01
N LEU A 229 1.18 -0.75 -17.83
CA LEU A 229 0.12 0.26 -17.86
C LEU A 229 -1.24 -0.35 -18.19
N ASP A 230 -1.31 -1.26 -19.16
CA ASP A 230 -2.54 -1.93 -19.59
C ASP A 230 -3.16 -2.78 -18.48
N THR A 231 -2.34 -3.31 -17.59
CA THR A 231 -2.77 -4.30 -16.58
C THR A 231 -2.88 -3.75 -15.16
N ARG A 232 -2.26 -2.61 -14.85
CA ARG A 232 -2.12 -2.09 -13.48
C ARG A 232 -3.43 -1.81 -12.73
N TYR A 233 -4.54 -1.63 -13.43
CA TYR A 233 -5.88 -1.38 -12.85
C TYR A 233 -6.87 -2.53 -13.08
N LEU A 234 -6.42 -3.67 -13.57
CA LEU A 234 -7.28 -4.84 -13.79
C LEU A 234 -7.59 -5.62 -12.51
N THR A 235 -7.21 -5.11 -11.34
CA THR A 235 -7.52 -5.73 -10.05
C THR A 235 -9.03 -5.95 -9.92
N GLY A 236 -9.44 -7.20 -9.84
CA GLY A 236 -10.87 -7.61 -9.82
C GLY A 236 -11.50 -7.85 -11.20
N LYS A 237 -11.06 -7.21 -12.28
CA LYS A 237 -11.62 -7.43 -13.64
C LYS A 237 -10.99 -8.63 -14.35
N SER A 238 -9.75 -8.98 -14.05
CA SER A 238 -9.06 -10.14 -14.62
C SER A 238 -9.70 -11.48 -14.21
N ALA A 239 -10.63 -11.47 -13.25
CA ALA A 239 -11.35 -12.67 -12.83
C ALA A 239 -12.46 -13.10 -13.80
N GLU A 240 -13.00 -12.20 -14.61
CA GLU A 240 -14.16 -12.49 -15.47
C GLU A 240 -13.83 -13.30 -16.72
N GLY A 241 -12.57 -13.30 -17.17
CA GLY A 241 -12.14 -13.96 -18.42
C GLY A 241 -11.62 -15.39 -18.26
N PHE A 242 -11.27 -15.84 -17.05
CA PHE A 242 -10.73 -17.19 -16.83
C PHE A 242 -11.79 -18.11 -16.26
N LYS A 243 -12.08 -19.22 -16.95
CA LYS A 243 -12.83 -20.36 -16.37
C LYS A 243 -11.95 -20.98 -15.27
N ARG A 244 -12.12 -20.49 -14.05
CA ARG A 244 -11.44 -21.04 -12.86
C ARG A 244 -12.27 -22.20 -12.31
N SER A 245 -11.60 -23.17 -11.71
CA SER A 245 -12.28 -24.23 -10.98
C SER A 245 -13.12 -23.63 -9.84
N PRO A 246 -14.25 -24.23 -9.44
CA PRO A 246 -15.01 -23.79 -8.27
C PRO A 246 -14.17 -23.76 -6.99
N GLY A 247 -13.11 -24.55 -6.92
CA GLY A 247 -12.18 -24.64 -5.79
C GLY A 247 -11.06 -23.61 -5.80
N PHE A 248 -10.92 -22.82 -6.87
CA PHE A 248 -9.85 -21.84 -6.99
C PHE A 248 -10.00 -20.70 -5.98
N VAL A 249 -8.90 -20.38 -5.30
CA VAL A 249 -8.76 -19.23 -4.38
C VAL A 249 -7.48 -18.48 -4.73
N ALA A 250 -7.55 -17.18 -4.80
CA ALA A 250 -6.38 -16.34 -4.95
C ALA A 250 -6.52 -15.07 -4.09
N ASP A 251 -5.41 -14.64 -3.53
CA ASP A 251 -5.32 -13.37 -2.83
C ASP A 251 -3.87 -12.86 -2.85
N THR A 252 -3.68 -11.68 -2.30
CA THR A 252 -2.38 -11.03 -2.19
C THR A 252 -2.14 -10.54 -0.76
N LEU A 253 -0.91 -10.70 -0.29
CA LEU A 253 -0.44 -10.26 0.99
C LEU A 253 0.80 -9.39 0.77
N GLU A 254 0.83 -8.18 1.31
CA GLU A 254 2.00 -7.32 1.23
C GLU A 254 2.57 -7.00 2.62
N MET A 255 3.85 -6.70 2.65
CA MET A 255 4.60 -6.39 3.85
C MET A 255 5.72 -5.39 3.56
N THR A 256 6.38 -4.86 4.57
CA THR A 256 7.63 -4.10 4.39
C THR A 256 8.71 -4.56 5.36
N GLY A 257 9.95 -4.52 4.88
CA GLY A 257 11.13 -4.90 5.65
C GLY A 257 12.40 -4.19 5.16
N CYS A 258 13.46 -4.26 5.96
CA CYS A 258 14.77 -3.71 5.60
C CYS A 258 15.44 -4.53 4.50
N TRP A 259 16.22 -3.88 3.62
CA TRP A 259 16.90 -4.51 2.49
C TRP A 259 17.66 -5.78 2.84
N LYS A 260 18.36 -5.81 3.99
CA LYS A 260 19.16 -6.96 4.43
C LYS A 260 18.36 -8.24 4.66
N ASP A 261 17.06 -8.10 4.99
CA ASP A 261 16.20 -9.21 5.39
C ASP A 261 15.27 -9.66 4.23
N LEU A 262 15.04 -8.79 3.24
CA LEU A 262 14.08 -9.05 2.15
C LEU A 262 14.35 -10.32 1.34
N PRO A 263 15.61 -10.66 0.94
CA PRO A 263 15.84 -11.91 0.21
C PRO A 263 15.41 -13.15 1.00
N LYS A 264 15.75 -13.19 2.28
CA LYS A 264 15.39 -14.30 3.17
C LYS A 264 13.89 -14.35 3.46
N ILE A 265 13.26 -13.19 3.66
CA ILE A 265 11.79 -13.10 3.83
C ILE A 265 11.08 -13.62 2.58
N TYR A 266 11.55 -13.22 1.39
CA TYR A 266 10.99 -13.72 0.13
C TYR A 266 11.03 -15.24 0.06
N ASP A 267 12.20 -15.84 0.24
CA ASP A 267 12.38 -17.30 0.18
C ASP A 267 11.50 -18.03 1.19
N GLU A 268 11.50 -17.58 2.45
CA GLU A 268 10.74 -18.22 3.51
C GLU A 268 9.23 -18.08 3.37
N VAL A 269 8.73 -16.91 2.94
CA VAL A 269 7.28 -16.70 2.75
C VAL A 269 6.77 -17.50 1.56
N VAL A 270 7.49 -17.48 0.42
CA VAL A 270 7.11 -18.28 -0.76
C VAL A 270 7.12 -19.78 -0.41
N ALA A 271 8.14 -20.25 0.30
CA ALA A 271 8.22 -21.64 0.76
C ALA A 271 7.07 -21.98 1.72
N ALA A 272 6.75 -21.11 2.67
CA ALA A 272 5.68 -21.34 3.64
C ALA A 272 4.29 -21.41 2.97
N ILE A 273 4.01 -20.52 2.01
CA ILE A 273 2.76 -20.57 1.21
C ILE A 273 2.69 -21.86 0.41
N ASN A 274 3.78 -22.23 -0.28
CA ASN A 274 3.83 -23.44 -1.12
C ASN A 274 3.73 -24.75 -0.31
N ALA A 275 4.08 -24.72 0.97
CA ALA A 275 3.94 -25.86 1.86
C ALA A 275 2.48 -26.14 2.31
N VAL A 276 1.56 -25.20 2.11
CA VAL A 276 0.14 -25.39 2.47
C VAL A 276 -0.52 -26.33 1.45
N PRO A 277 -1.07 -27.48 1.89
CA PRO A 277 -1.68 -28.46 0.97
C PRO A 277 -2.81 -27.86 0.13
N GLY A 278 -2.71 -28.02 -1.20
CA GLY A 278 -3.65 -27.44 -2.17
C GLY A 278 -3.20 -26.10 -2.75
N THR A 279 -2.01 -25.60 -2.37
CA THR A 279 -1.41 -24.45 -3.03
C THR A 279 -0.96 -24.82 -4.44
N LEU A 280 -1.33 -23.99 -5.41
CA LEU A 280 -0.85 -24.05 -6.78
C LEU A 280 0.48 -23.31 -6.95
N ALA A 281 0.56 -22.11 -6.38
CA ALA A 281 1.76 -21.29 -6.43
C ALA A 281 1.72 -20.15 -5.41
N GLY A 282 2.87 -19.92 -4.77
CA GLY A 282 3.24 -18.66 -4.11
C GLY A 282 4.27 -17.95 -4.98
N SER A 283 4.11 -16.63 -5.18
CA SER A 283 5.02 -15.78 -5.94
C SER A 283 5.10 -14.41 -5.31
N ALA A 284 6.00 -13.54 -5.78
CA ALA A 284 6.04 -12.18 -5.27
C ALA A 284 6.60 -11.17 -6.28
N HIS A 285 6.23 -9.91 -6.05
CA HIS A 285 6.96 -8.77 -6.62
C HIS A 285 7.31 -7.75 -5.52
N GLN A 286 8.40 -7.02 -5.71
CA GLN A 286 8.70 -5.82 -4.97
C GLN A 286 7.99 -4.64 -5.66
N SER A 287 7.24 -3.83 -4.94
CA SER A 287 6.38 -2.81 -5.54
C SER A 287 6.63 -1.38 -5.10
N HIS A 288 7.24 -1.17 -3.97
CA HIS A 288 7.56 0.14 -3.40
C HIS A 288 8.95 0.07 -2.75
N ALA A 289 9.78 1.03 -3.01
CA ALA A 289 11.17 1.04 -2.55
C ALA A 289 11.51 2.35 -1.82
N TYR A 290 12.32 2.22 -0.78
CA TYR A 290 12.80 3.29 0.08
C TYR A 290 14.30 3.15 0.30
N ILE A 291 14.94 4.14 0.90
CA ILE A 291 16.39 4.09 1.14
C ILE A 291 16.80 2.94 2.08
N ASP A 292 15.94 2.56 3.02
CA ASP A 292 16.18 1.59 4.08
C ASP A 292 15.54 0.22 3.85
N GLY A 293 14.59 0.10 2.92
CA GLY A 293 13.86 -1.14 2.66
C GLY A 293 12.86 -1.04 1.52
N ALA A 294 12.04 -2.07 1.38
CA ALA A 294 11.02 -2.14 0.35
C ALA A 294 9.81 -2.96 0.78
N CYS A 295 8.72 -2.79 0.03
CA CYS A 295 7.53 -3.62 0.11
C CYS A 295 7.68 -4.85 -0.78
N LEU A 296 7.45 -6.04 -0.23
CA LEU A 296 7.17 -7.24 -1.02
C LEU A 296 5.67 -7.52 -1.01
N TYR A 297 5.18 -7.91 -2.17
CA TYR A 297 3.78 -8.19 -2.45
C TYR A 297 3.66 -9.63 -2.90
N PHE A 298 3.21 -10.51 -2.00
CA PHE A 298 3.09 -11.94 -2.26
C PHE A 298 1.74 -12.26 -2.86
N SER A 299 1.73 -13.08 -3.91
CA SER A 299 0.54 -13.68 -4.49
C SER A 299 0.41 -15.11 -3.99
N LEU A 300 -0.76 -15.48 -3.49
CA LEU A 300 -1.07 -16.84 -3.07
C LEU A 300 -2.24 -17.37 -3.91
N ARG A 301 -2.07 -18.56 -4.46
CA ARG A 301 -3.06 -19.22 -5.33
C ARG A 301 -3.20 -20.68 -4.92
N GLY A 302 -4.44 -21.10 -4.72
CA GLY A 302 -4.77 -22.50 -4.38
C GLY A 302 -5.95 -23.03 -5.17
N ASP A 303 -6.06 -24.33 -5.25
CA ASP A 303 -7.22 -25.02 -5.78
C ASP A 303 -7.52 -26.23 -4.88
N VAL A 304 -8.64 -26.17 -4.18
CA VAL A 304 -9.06 -27.15 -3.17
C VAL A 304 -10.56 -27.39 -3.28
N ASP A 305 -11.07 -28.41 -2.60
CA ASP A 305 -12.51 -28.60 -2.49
C ASP A 305 -13.21 -27.33 -2.01
N VAL A 306 -14.39 -27.03 -2.55
CA VAL A 306 -15.13 -25.77 -2.30
C VAL A 306 -15.33 -25.52 -0.80
N GLU A 307 -15.61 -26.57 -0.03
CA GLU A 307 -15.82 -26.50 1.43
C GLU A 307 -14.52 -26.18 2.18
N ARG A 308 -13.37 -26.46 1.59
CA ARG A 308 -12.05 -26.24 2.18
C ARG A 308 -11.43 -24.88 1.84
N ARG A 309 -12.01 -24.11 0.91
CA ARG A 309 -11.47 -22.81 0.47
C ARG A 309 -11.13 -21.89 1.63
N GLY A 310 -12.07 -21.71 2.57
CA GLY A 310 -11.87 -20.83 3.74
C GLY A 310 -10.75 -21.30 4.67
N ALA A 311 -10.60 -22.61 4.85
CA ALA A 311 -9.54 -23.19 5.66
C ALA A 311 -8.17 -23.04 4.98
N TRP A 312 -8.08 -23.32 3.68
CA TRP A 312 -6.85 -23.12 2.91
C TRP A 312 -6.43 -21.64 2.91
N TYR A 313 -7.37 -20.74 2.63
CA TYR A 313 -7.13 -19.29 2.62
C TYR A 313 -6.52 -18.81 3.94
N ARG A 314 -7.12 -19.22 5.07
CA ARG A 314 -6.59 -18.88 6.40
C ARG A 314 -5.21 -19.48 6.64
N ALA A 315 -5.01 -20.75 6.30
CA ALA A 315 -3.73 -21.44 6.48
C ALA A 315 -2.58 -20.77 5.69
N ALA A 316 -2.85 -20.34 4.44
CA ALA A 316 -1.88 -19.64 3.62
C ALA A 316 -1.51 -18.26 4.20
N TRP A 317 -2.51 -17.50 4.67
CA TRP A 317 -2.28 -16.24 5.37
C TRP A 317 -1.51 -16.42 6.67
N ASP A 318 -1.87 -17.41 7.48
CA ASP A 318 -1.21 -17.69 8.76
C ASP A 318 0.25 -18.12 8.55
N ALA A 319 0.50 -18.96 7.56
CA ALA A 319 1.86 -19.40 7.18
C ALA A 319 2.75 -18.21 6.82
N ALA A 320 2.25 -17.28 5.99
CA ALA A 320 2.98 -16.08 5.60
C ALA A 320 3.21 -15.15 6.80
N ASN A 321 2.16 -14.80 7.54
CA ASN A 321 2.26 -13.89 8.69
C ASN A 321 3.21 -14.41 9.78
N ALA A 322 3.25 -15.73 10.03
CA ALA A 322 4.18 -16.33 10.98
C ALA A 322 5.66 -16.10 10.58
N VAL A 323 5.97 -16.10 9.28
CA VAL A 323 7.30 -15.73 8.79
C VAL A 323 7.58 -14.24 9.06
N LEU A 324 6.63 -13.36 8.73
CA LEU A 324 6.80 -11.91 8.90
C LEU A 324 7.08 -11.54 10.36
N VAL A 325 6.33 -12.10 11.30
CA VAL A 325 6.53 -11.88 12.74
C VAL A 325 7.93 -12.33 13.18
N ARG A 326 8.40 -13.52 12.74
CA ARG A 326 9.76 -14.01 13.08
C ARG A 326 10.88 -13.09 12.60
N HIS A 327 10.65 -12.39 11.48
CA HIS A 327 11.62 -11.46 10.90
C HIS A 327 11.47 -10.01 11.38
N ASN A 328 10.55 -9.73 12.32
CA ASN A 328 10.16 -8.37 12.71
C ASN A 328 9.83 -7.47 11.50
N ALA A 329 9.26 -8.06 10.46
CA ALA A 329 8.77 -7.33 9.31
C ALA A 329 7.40 -6.71 9.62
N ALA A 330 7.09 -5.57 9.02
CA ALA A 330 5.76 -4.99 9.18
C ALA A 330 4.73 -5.85 8.44
N LEU A 331 3.63 -6.16 9.11
CA LEU A 331 2.58 -7.05 8.59
C LEU A 331 1.84 -6.47 7.39
N SER A 332 1.90 -5.17 7.20
CA SER A 332 1.30 -4.46 6.08
C SER A 332 2.10 -3.21 5.75
N HIS A 333 2.19 -2.92 4.46
CA HIS A 333 2.74 -1.68 3.93
C HIS A 333 1.63 -0.65 3.62
N HIS A 334 0.51 -1.08 3.00
CA HIS A 334 -0.53 -0.18 2.52
C HIS A 334 -1.96 -0.73 2.45
N HIS A 335 -2.17 -2.03 2.65
CA HIS A 335 -3.52 -2.60 2.67
C HIS A 335 -4.22 -2.45 4.02
N GLY A 336 -3.48 -2.07 5.04
CA GLY A 336 -3.95 -2.04 6.42
C GLY A 336 -3.96 -3.42 7.07
N VAL A 337 -4.43 -3.46 8.31
CA VAL A 337 -4.42 -4.66 9.15
C VAL A 337 -5.64 -5.54 8.90
N GLY A 338 -6.82 -4.93 8.87
CA GLY A 338 -8.08 -5.64 8.70
C GLY A 338 -8.29 -6.73 9.76
N LEU A 339 -8.94 -7.84 9.35
CA LEU A 339 -9.18 -9.00 10.22
C LEU A 339 -8.12 -10.11 10.09
N LEU A 340 -7.43 -10.16 8.96
CA LEU A 340 -6.46 -11.22 8.66
C LEU A 340 -5.14 -11.02 9.40
N ARG A 341 -4.71 -9.77 9.59
CA ARG A 341 -3.49 -9.41 10.30
C ARG A 341 -3.72 -9.08 11.78
N ALA A 342 -4.96 -8.76 12.16
CA ALA A 342 -5.31 -8.38 13.53
C ALA A 342 -4.81 -9.36 14.61
N PRO A 343 -4.85 -10.69 14.43
CA PRO A 343 -4.33 -11.63 15.44
C PRO A 343 -2.84 -11.49 15.72
N TYR A 344 -2.07 -10.95 14.79
CA TYR A 344 -0.60 -10.81 14.88
C TYR A 344 -0.14 -9.43 15.35
N MET A 345 -1.06 -8.47 15.54
CA MET A 345 -0.72 -7.08 15.85
C MET A 345 0.00 -6.93 17.19
N ARG A 346 -0.41 -7.70 18.21
CA ARG A 346 0.22 -7.65 19.53
C ARG A 346 1.68 -8.12 19.47
N ASP A 347 1.95 -9.18 18.73
CA ASP A 347 3.31 -9.70 18.54
C ASP A 347 4.15 -8.74 17.68
N SER A 348 3.57 -8.19 16.62
CA SER A 348 4.24 -7.26 15.71
C SER A 348 4.61 -5.93 16.38
N LEU A 349 3.72 -5.35 17.18
CA LEU A 349 3.97 -4.09 17.88
C LEU A 349 4.70 -4.28 19.23
N GLY A 350 4.66 -5.48 19.81
CA GLY A 350 5.31 -5.79 21.07
C GLY A 350 4.96 -4.79 22.18
N SER A 351 5.98 -4.18 22.77
CA SER A 351 5.82 -3.21 23.86
C SER A 351 5.09 -1.91 23.47
N ALA A 352 4.91 -1.63 22.18
CA ALA A 352 4.17 -0.46 21.71
C ALA A 352 2.65 -0.71 21.66
N PHE A 353 2.19 -1.97 21.65
CA PHE A 353 0.76 -2.27 21.54
C PHE A 353 -0.09 -1.65 22.68
N PRO A 354 0.33 -1.64 23.97
CA PRO A 354 -0.39 -0.96 25.03
C PRO A 354 -0.58 0.55 24.80
N ILE A 355 0.31 1.21 24.06
CA ILE A 355 0.14 2.63 23.70
C ILE A 355 -1.06 2.79 22.78
N LEU A 356 -1.21 1.91 21.77
CA LEU A 356 -2.37 1.93 20.88
C LEU A 356 -3.68 1.70 21.65
N GLU A 357 -3.69 0.75 22.61
CA GLU A 357 -4.84 0.50 23.48
C GLU A 357 -5.19 1.74 24.34
N ALA A 358 -4.19 2.41 24.90
CA ALA A 358 -4.39 3.62 25.70
C ALA A 358 -4.96 4.77 24.86
N VAL A 359 -4.44 4.99 23.65
CA VAL A 359 -4.97 6.01 22.72
C VAL A 359 -6.42 5.70 22.36
N LYS A 360 -6.73 4.44 22.00
CA LYS A 360 -8.11 4.01 21.71
C LYS A 360 -9.03 4.30 22.89
N SER A 361 -8.64 3.90 24.11
CA SER A 361 -9.46 4.09 25.32
C SER A 361 -9.67 5.58 25.66
N ALA A 362 -8.69 6.43 25.36
CA ALA A 362 -8.79 7.88 25.60
C ALA A 362 -9.74 8.59 24.61
N LEU A 363 -9.71 8.19 23.32
CA LEU A 363 -10.49 8.84 22.26
C LEU A 363 -11.88 8.23 22.05
N ASP A 364 -12.05 6.96 22.41
CA ASP A 364 -13.29 6.21 22.25
C ASP A 364 -13.49 5.25 23.44
N PRO A 365 -13.79 5.80 24.64
CA PRO A 365 -13.92 5.02 25.86
C PRO A 365 -15.05 3.99 25.82
N ASP A 366 -16.08 4.25 25.01
CA ASP A 366 -17.23 3.36 24.86
C ASP A 366 -17.03 2.32 23.74
N ASN A 367 -15.84 2.32 23.07
CA ASN A 367 -15.48 1.44 21.97
C ASN A 367 -16.54 1.38 20.85
N LEU A 368 -17.04 2.54 20.43
CA LEU A 368 -18.08 2.70 19.41
C LEU A 368 -17.51 2.55 17.99
N LEU A 369 -16.27 3.04 17.75
CA LEU A 369 -15.66 3.17 16.44
C LEU A 369 -14.88 1.90 16.06
N ASN A 370 -15.37 1.18 15.07
CA ASN A 370 -14.75 -0.03 14.50
C ASN A 370 -14.15 -1.00 15.54
N PRO A 371 -14.92 -1.47 16.52
CA PRO A 371 -14.41 -2.36 17.56
C PRO A 371 -13.82 -3.65 16.99
N GLY A 372 -12.69 -4.11 17.53
CA GLY A 372 -12.00 -5.34 17.11
C GLY A 372 -11.12 -5.18 15.88
N LYS A 373 -10.89 -3.97 15.36
CA LYS A 373 -9.89 -3.69 14.31
C LYS A 373 -8.52 -3.42 14.95
N LEU A 374 -7.46 -3.51 14.12
CA LEU A 374 -6.07 -3.29 14.54
C LEU A 374 -5.61 -4.20 15.69
N GLY A 375 -6.24 -5.35 15.91
CA GLY A 375 -5.96 -6.22 17.07
C GLY A 375 -6.49 -5.71 18.39
N LEU A 376 -7.23 -4.59 18.41
CA LEU A 376 -7.88 -4.03 19.59
C LEU A 376 -9.05 -4.91 20.05
N SER A 377 -9.45 -4.76 21.32
CA SER A 377 -10.57 -5.54 21.85
C SER A 377 -11.86 -5.28 21.06
N PRO A 378 -12.60 -6.33 20.70
CA PRO A 378 -13.94 -6.18 20.16
C PRO A 378 -14.98 -5.90 21.27
N ASP A 379 -14.63 -6.09 22.55
CA ASP A 379 -15.55 -5.96 23.65
C ASP A 379 -15.72 -4.52 24.10
N MET A 380 -16.96 -4.13 24.39
CA MET A 380 -17.24 -2.90 25.11
C MET A 380 -16.61 -3.01 26.52
N PRO A 381 -16.06 -1.91 27.07
CA PRO A 381 -15.58 -1.92 28.44
C PRO A 381 -16.73 -2.39 29.35
N ARG A 382 -16.52 -3.46 30.10
CA ARG A 382 -17.47 -3.84 31.18
C ARG A 382 -17.26 -2.84 32.30
N ASP A 383 -18.21 -1.91 32.45
CA ASP A 383 -18.32 -0.96 33.55
C ASP A 383 -17.07 -0.09 33.82
N ALA A 384 -16.79 0.88 32.99
CA ALA A 384 -16.27 2.13 33.51
C ALA A 384 -17.45 2.78 34.28
N LYS A 385 -17.49 2.62 35.56
CA LYS A 385 -18.47 3.31 36.43
C LYS A 385 -18.43 4.80 36.11
N ARG A 386 -19.54 5.33 35.65
CA ARG A 386 -19.81 6.77 35.55
C ARG A 386 -19.64 7.46 36.89
#